data_ed6b435dc530df4ab09628822fcc5b4b
#
_entry.id   ed6b435dc530df4ab09628822fcc5b4b
#
_cell.length_a   1.000
_cell.length_b   1.000
_cell.length_c   1.000
_cell.angle_alpha   90.00
_cell.angle_beta   90.00
_cell.angle_gamma   90.00
#
_symmetry.space_group_name_H-M   'P 1'
#
loop_
_entity.id
_entity.type
_entity.pdbx_description
1 polymer ?
#
loop_
_entity_poly.entity_id
_entity_poly.type
_entity_poly.pdbx_seq_one_letter_code
_entity_poly.pdbx_strand_id
1 'polypeptide(L)'
;MIHYVSRRESPNLEAVCQEIKGIGDLRVILANKDPLQVLLSLDTSQIPIVVQLLQTEAQTAEGAKYRKLCVKCMQKLVKKHHVLPPSLFVEDVVRRGNYPICGGGFSDIWKGRMAGKDVCLKVLRMHILGDSFQRQKVLKNFCEEALLWTQLNHANVVPLFGVNTTLFSPGFCLISPWYSNGNIVSYLKENPEHDKLNAIYDIAAGLTYLHSHVPAVVHGDIKGVRRSTTYETCPRTEQIT
;
A
#
# COMPACT_ATOMS: atom_id res chain seq x y z
N MET A 1 -27.32 -31.72 38.55
CA MET A 1 -26.79 -30.34 38.55
C MET A 1 -26.47 -30.00 37.10
N ILE A 2 -27.40 -29.34 36.42
CA ILE A 2 -27.32 -29.08 34.97
C ILE A 2 -26.62 -27.74 34.82
N HIS A 3 -25.38 -27.74 34.27
CA HIS A 3 -24.69 -26.52 33.94
C HIS A 3 -25.40 -25.78 32.80
N TYR A 4 -25.96 -24.64 33.14
CA TYR A 4 -26.52 -23.66 32.20
C TYR A 4 -25.36 -23.05 31.41
N VAL A 5 -25.16 -23.53 30.17
CA VAL A 5 -24.28 -22.86 29.22
C VAL A 5 -25.03 -21.62 28.78
N SER A 6 -24.62 -20.46 29.31
CA SER A 6 -25.10 -19.15 28.86
C SER A 6 -24.87 -19.05 27.33
N ARG A 7 -25.95 -19.05 26.58
CA ARG A 7 -25.94 -18.62 25.18
C ARG A 7 -25.48 -17.17 25.17
N ARG A 8 -24.24 -16.93 24.74
CA ARG A 8 -23.83 -15.58 24.34
C ARG A 8 -24.77 -15.19 23.19
N GLU A 9 -25.64 -14.23 23.44
CA GLU A 9 -26.46 -13.61 22.41
C GLU A 9 -25.54 -13.12 21.30
N SER A 10 -25.86 -13.46 20.05
CA SER A 10 -25.15 -12.94 18.90
C SER A 10 -25.23 -11.41 18.95
N PRO A 11 -24.12 -10.67 18.87
CA PRO A 11 -24.17 -9.22 18.97
C PRO A 11 -25.12 -8.65 17.92
N ASN A 12 -25.99 -7.73 18.34
CA ASN A 12 -26.93 -7.07 17.45
C ASN A 12 -26.17 -6.25 16.42
N LEU A 13 -26.41 -6.51 15.14
CA LEU A 13 -25.73 -5.82 14.03
C LEU A 13 -25.90 -4.29 14.11
N GLU A 14 -27.07 -3.79 14.52
CA GLU A 14 -27.33 -2.36 14.64
C GLU A 14 -26.45 -1.73 15.72
N ALA A 15 -26.29 -2.38 16.87
CA ALA A 15 -25.41 -1.92 17.95
C ALA A 15 -23.93 -1.95 17.51
N VAL A 16 -23.50 -2.98 16.78
CA VAL A 16 -22.14 -3.07 16.22
C VAL A 16 -21.86 -1.96 15.22
N CYS A 17 -22.86 -1.59 14.40
CA CYS A 17 -22.70 -0.52 13.41
C CYS A 17 -22.65 0.88 14.04
N GLN A 18 -23.16 1.06 15.26
CA GLN A 18 -23.06 2.32 15.98
C GLN A 18 -21.61 2.59 16.48
N GLU A 19 -20.92 1.54 16.93
CA GLU A 19 -19.53 1.68 17.40
C GLU A 19 -18.75 0.38 17.21
N ILE A 20 -17.85 0.38 16.23
CA ILE A 20 -16.97 -0.76 15.95
C ILE A 20 -15.72 -0.64 16.80
N LYS A 21 -15.54 -1.59 17.73
CA LYS A 21 -14.43 -1.61 18.71
C LYS A 21 -13.29 -2.54 18.33
N GLY A 22 -13.55 -3.55 17.52
CA GLY A 22 -12.52 -4.54 17.18
C GLY A 22 -12.88 -5.56 16.11
N ILE A 23 -12.02 -6.56 15.98
CA ILE A 23 -12.13 -7.62 14.97
C ILE A 23 -13.43 -8.44 15.15
N GLY A 24 -13.88 -8.64 16.39
CA GLY A 24 -15.13 -9.36 16.67
C GLY A 24 -16.34 -8.70 16.01
N ASP A 25 -16.44 -7.37 16.15
CA ASP A 25 -17.51 -6.58 15.55
C ASP A 25 -17.45 -6.60 14.03
N LEU A 26 -16.23 -6.46 13.46
CA LEU A 26 -16.02 -6.56 12.02
C LEU A 26 -16.47 -7.92 11.49
N ARG A 27 -16.17 -9.04 12.17
CA ARG A 27 -16.58 -10.39 11.77
C ARG A 27 -18.09 -10.56 11.77
N VAL A 28 -18.82 -9.94 12.69
CA VAL A 28 -20.29 -9.91 12.68
C VAL A 28 -20.81 -9.23 11.42
N ILE A 29 -20.23 -8.10 11.04
CA ILE A 29 -20.60 -7.40 9.80
C ILE A 29 -20.26 -8.24 8.57
N LEU A 30 -19.06 -8.83 8.51
CA LEU A 30 -18.61 -9.64 7.37
C LEU A 30 -19.41 -10.94 7.20
N ALA A 31 -20.06 -11.43 8.25
CA ALA A 31 -20.96 -12.58 8.20
C ALA A 31 -22.38 -12.24 7.67
N ASN A 32 -22.67 -10.95 7.49
CA ASN A 32 -23.97 -10.51 6.95
C ASN A 32 -24.14 -10.93 5.48
N LYS A 33 -25.40 -10.94 5.01
CA LYS A 33 -25.74 -11.26 3.60
C LYS A 33 -25.10 -10.29 2.60
N ASP A 34 -25.04 -9.00 2.95
CA ASP A 34 -24.38 -7.96 2.15
C ASP A 34 -23.46 -7.09 3.03
N PRO A 35 -22.26 -7.61 3.39
CA PRO A 35 -21.37 -6.92 4.29
C PRO A 35 -20.83 -5.60 3.70
N LEU A 36 -20.69 -5.51 2.38
CA LEU A 36 -20.20 -4.31 1.73
C LEU A 36 -21.18 -3.15 1.88
N GLN A 37 -22.49 -3.39 1.72
CA GLN A 37 -23.50 -2.36 1.90
C GLN A 37 -23.52 -1.85 3.34
N VAL A 38 -23.44 -2.75 4.33
CA VAL A 38 -23.35 -2.39 5.74
C VAL A 38 -22.12 -1.52 6.00
N LEU A 39 -20.92 -1.92 5.53
CA LEU A 39 -19.69 -1.16 5.70
C LEU A 39 -19.74 0.22 5.01
N LEU A 40 -20.39 0.31 3.86
CA LEU A 40 -20.55 1.59 3.14
C LEU A 40 -21.57 2.55 3.80
N SER A 41 -22.43 2.06 4.69
CA SER A 41 -23.39 2.88 5.46
C SER A 41 -22.84 3.37 6.81
N LEU A 42 -21.66 2.92 7.22
CA LEU A 42 -21.05 3.34 8.48
C LEU A 42 -20.72 4.83 8.49
N ASP A 43 -20.69 5.41 9.71
CA ASP A 43 -20.24 6.78 9.91
C ASP A 43 -18.78 6.94 9.48
N THR A 44 -18.46 8.09 8.88
CA THR A 44 -17.12 8.38 8.34
C THR A 44 -16.04 8.33 9.42
N SER A 45 -16.37 8.62 10.67
CA SER A 45 -15.43 8.56 11.80
C SER A 45 -14.93 7.14 12.09
N GLN A 46 -15.72 6.12 11.75
CA GLN A 46 -15.37 4.72 11.98
C GLN A 46 -14.52 4.12 10.85
N ILE A 47 -14.50 4.76 9.67
CA ILE A 47 -13.82 4.20 8.49
C ILE A 47 -12.34 3.90 8.71
N PRO A 48 -11.52 4.75 9.36
CA PRO A 48 -10.11 4.46 9.59
C PRO A 48 -9.89 3.15 10.37
N ILE A 49 -10.64 2.94 11.45
CA ILE A 49 -10.52 1.71 12.24
C ILE A 49 -11.00 0.48 11.46
N VAL A 50 -12.10 0.60 10.73
CA VAL A 50 -12.64 -0.49 9.90
C VAL A 50 -11.65 -0.91 8.82
N VAL A 51 -11.04 0.05 8.14
CA VAL A 51 -10.02 -0.22 7.09
C VAL A 51 -8.80 -0.90 7.71
N GLN A 52 -8.37 -0.47 8.91
CA GLN A 52 -7.30 -1.13 9.67
C GLN A 52 -7.65 -2.57 10.05
N LEU A 53 -8.84 -2.81 10.56
CA LEU A 53 -9.30 -4.15 10.95
C LEU A 53 -9.41 -5.08 9.74
N LEU A 54 -9.93 -4.57 8.60
CA LEU A 54 -9.99 -5.32 7.34
C LEU A 54 -8.59 -5.70 6.83
N GLN A 55 -7.61 -4.81 6.97
CA GLN A 55 -6.21 -5.10 6.61
C GLN A 55 -5.64 -6.21 7.49
N THR A 56 -5.83 -6.13 8.81
CA THR A 56 -5.39 -7.16 9.77
C THR A 56 -6.03 -8.52 9.45
N GLU A 57 -7.35 -8.56 9.22
CA GLU A 57 -8.05 -9.79 8.84
C GLU A 57 -7.56 -10.34 7.49
N ALA A 58 -7.31 -9.49 6.50
CA ALA A 58 -6.79 -9.93 5.21
C ALA A 58 -5.40 -10.55 5.30
N GLN A 59 -4.56 -10.10 6.25
CA GLN A 59 -3.22 -10.63 6.48
C GLN A 59 -3.21 -11.94 7.27
N THR A 60 -4.12 -12.08 8.24
CA THR A 60 -4.14 -13.21 9.20
C THR A 60 -5.11 -14.32 8.83
N ALA A 61 -6.08 -14.08 7.95
CA ALA A 61 -7.10 -15.05 7.59
C ALA A 61 -6.53 -16.25 6.82
N GLU A 62 -6.88 -17.46 7.25
CA GLU A 62 -6.47 -18.71 6.59
C GLU A 62 -7.24 -19.00 5.30
N GLY A 63 -8.48 -18.54 5.18
CA GLY A 63 -9.37 -18.83 4.05
C GLY A 63 -9.21 -17.83 2.88
N ALA A 64 -8.84 -18.31 1.68
CA ALA A 64 -8.68 -17.46 0.50
C ALA A 64 -9.96 -16.67 0.12
N LYS A 65 -11.15 -17.26 0.26
CA LYS A 65 -12.43 -16.60 -0.02
C LYS A 65 -12.70 -15.45 0.95
N TYR A 66 -12.46 -15.67 2.24
CA TYR A 66 -12.64 -14.67 3.27
C TYR A 66 -11.62 -13.53 3.12
N ARG A 67 -10.36 -13.85 2.84
CA ARG A 67 -9.32 -12.86 2.54
C ARG A 67 -9.71 -11.97 1.35
N LYS A 68 -10.21 -12.54 0.26
CA LYS A 68 -10.71 -11.79 -0.90
C LYS A 68 -11.87 -10.86 -0.54
N LEU A 69 -12.77 -11.29 0.36
CA LEU A 69 -13.86 -10.45 0.85
C LEU A 69 -13.32 -9.25 1.63
N CYS A 70 -12.41 -9.45 2.58
CA CYS A 70 -11.78 -8.37 3.35
C CYS A 70 -11.09 -7.36 2.43
N VAL A 71 -10.27 -7.84 1.49
CA VAL A 71 -9.58 -6.98 0.52
C VAL A 71 -10.57 -6.19 -0.34
N LYS A 72 -11.62 -6.84 -0.85
CA LYS A 72 -12.68 -6.17 -1.64
C LYS A 72 -13.38 -5.08 -0.85
N CYS A 73 -13.77 -5.35 0.39
CA CYS A 73 -14.41 -4.38 1.28
C CYS A 73 -13.48 -3.19 1.56
N MET A 74 -12.22 -3.46 1.91
CA MET A 74 -11.20 -2.45 2.16
C MET A 74 -10.98 -1.55 0.93
N GLN A 75 -10.80 -2.12 -0.26
CA GLN A 75 -10.64 -1.37 -1.51
C GLN A 75 -11.83 -0.43 -1.79
N LYS A 76 -13.06 -0.90 -1.55
CA LYS A 76 -14.27 -0.11 -1.76
C LYS A 76 -14.38 1.05 -0.77
N LEU A 77 -14.04 0.83 0.50
CA LEU A 77 -14.02 1.88 1.53
C LEU A 77 -12.94 2.93 1.23
N VAL A 78 -11.72 2.50 0.94
CA VAL A 78 -10.60 3.40 0.58
C VAL A 78 -10.95 4.23 -0.66
N LYS A 79 -11.54 3.62 -1.68
CA LYS A 79 -11.97 4.32 -2.89
C LYS A 79 -13.06 5.36 -2.63
N LYS A 80 -14.01 5.07 -1.72
CA LYS A 80 -15.12 5.98 -1.39
C LYS A 80 -14.69 7.12 -0.49
N HIS A 81 -13.89 6.82 0.54
CA HIS A 81 -13.59 7.75 1.62
C HIS A 81 -12.18 8.34 1.56
N HIS A 82 -11.31 7.85 0.66
CA HIS A 82 -9.91 8.28 0.51
C HIS A 82 -9.11 8.18 1.82
N VAL A 83 -9.33 7.13 2.59
CA VAL A 83 -8.72 6.87 3.89
C VAL A 83 -7.86 5.61 3.81
N LEU A 84 -6.62 5.71 4.27
CA LEU A 84 -5.70 4.58 4.40
C LEU A 84 -5.72 4.01 5.82
N PRO A 85 -5.32 2.72 6.01
CA PRO A 85 -5.13 2.15 7.33
C PRO A 85 -4.15 2.98 8.16
N PRO A 86 -4.46 3.30 9.44
CA PRO A 86 -3.56 4.06 10.31
C PRO A 86 -2.16 3.46 10.43
N SER A 87 -2.03 2.14 10.43
CA SER A 87 -0.72 1.45 10.51
C SER A 87 0.19 1.69 9.31
N LEU A 88 -0.34 2.24 8.21
CA LEU A 88 0.46 2.54 7.03
C LEU A 88 1.21 3.88 7.17
N PHE A 89 0.79 4.74 8.11
CA PHE A 89 1.44 6.03 8.31
C PHE A 89 2.74 5.88 9.11
N VAL A 90 3.84 6.38 8.54
CA VAL A 90 5.17 6.36 9.14
C VAL A 90 5.54 7.79 9.51
N GLU A 91 5.75 8.04 10.80
CA GLU A 91 6.15 9.36 11.32
C GLU A 91 7.67 9.50 11.44
N ASP A 92 8.37 8.41 11.82
CA ASP A 92 9.82 8.40 12.05
C ASP A 92 10.62 8.32 10.74
N VAL A 93 10.38 9.26 9.84
CA VAL A 93 11.13 9.39 8.59
C VAL A 93 11.61 10.83 8.43
N VAL A 94 12.88 10.98 8.05
CA VAL A 94 13.49 12.30 7.82
C VAL A 94 14.00 12.42 6.40
N ARG A 95 13.81 13.60 5.81
CA ARG A 95 14.33 13.94 4.49
C ARG A 95 15.84 14.18 4.57
N ARG A 96 16.57 13.73 3.56
CA ARG A 96 17.98 14.06 3.36
C ARG A 96 18.15 14.97 2.14
N GLY A 97 18.98 15.99 2.30
CA GLY A 97 19.24 16.98 1.26
C GLY A 97 18.17 18.06 1.15
N ASN A 98 18.50 19.09 0.37
CA ASN A 98 17.68 20.29 0.19
C ASN A 98 16.90 20.28 -1.13
N TYR A 99 17.22 19.35 -2.04
CA TYR A 99 16.65 19.22 -3.37
C TYR A 99 16.25 17.78 -3.65
N PRO A 100 15.24 17.55 -4.50
CA PRO A 100 14.93 16.21 -4.97
C PRO A 100 16.09 15.66 -5.81
N ILE A 101 16.31 14.36 -5.72
CA ILE A 101 17.32 13.65 -6.54
C ILE A 101 16.90 13.68 -8.01
N CYS A 102 15.62 13.53 -8.26
CA CYS A 102 15.03 13.60 -9.59
C CYS A 102 13.55 13.91 -9.48
N GLY A 103 12.95 14.38 -10.58
CA GLY A 103 11.54 14.71 -10.65
C GLY A 103 10.93 14.26 -11.99
N GLY A 104 9.66 13.86 -11.96
CA GLY A 104 8.83 13.60 -13.12
C GLY A 104 7.72 14.64 -13.26
N GLY A 105 6.73 14.38 -14.16
CA GLY A 105 5.60 15.30 -14.35
C GLY A 105 4.75 15.52 -13.10
N PHE A 106 4.57 14.49 -12.26
CA PHE A 106 3.63 14.52 -11.13
C PHE A 106 4.26 14.25 -9.78
N SER A 107 5.54 13.85 -9.71
CA SER A 107 6.20 13.51 -8.44
C SER A 107 7.67 13.88 -8.42
N ASP A 108 8.18 14.11 -7.21
CA ASP A 108 9.59 14.30 -6.89
C ASP A 108 10.10 13.13 -6.08
N ILE A 109 11.34 12.73 -6.34
CA ILE A 109 12.03 11.69 -5.62
C ILE A 109 13.08 12.31 -4.72
N TRP A 110 12.95 12.02 -3.45
CA TRP A 110 13.87 12.46 -2.43
C TRP A 110 14.53 11.26 -1.76
N LYS A 111 15.72 11.45 -1.27
CA LYS A 111 16.36 10.51 -0.36
C LYS A 111 15.96 10.84 1.06
N GLY A 112 15.64 9.82 1.84
CA GLY A 112 15.30 9.94 3.25
C GLY A 112 16.07 8.96 4.10
N ARG A 113 15.79 8.98 5.41
CA ARG A 113 16.29 8.00 6.38
C ARG A 113 15.17 7.60 7.32
N MET A 114 15.03 6.30 7.55
CA MET A 114 14.07 5.69 8.45
C MET A 114 14.73 4.52 9.18
N ALA A 115 14.64 4.48 10.50
CA ALA A 115 15.26 3.45 11.35
C ALA A 115 16.76 3.20 10.97
N GLY A 116 17.53 4.26 10.71
CA GLY A 116 18.94 4.17 10.36
C GLY A 116 19.25 3.77 8.91
N LYS A 117 18.25 3.37 8.11
CA LYS A 117 18.41 2.95 6.70
C LYS A 117 18.00 4.06 5.73
N ASP A 118 18.65 4.09 4.56
CA ASP A 118 18.25 4.99 3.50
C ASP A 118 16.94 4.54 2.86
N VAL A 119 16.06 5.50 2.57
CA VAL A 119 14.74 5.26 1.95
C VAL A 119 14.52 6.21 0.78
N CYS A 120 13.71 5.78 -0.16
CA CYS A 120 13.18 6.57 -1.24
C CYS A 120 11.86 7.23 -0.80
N LEU A 121 11.74 8.52 -1.00
CA LEU A 121 10.56 9.30 -0.70
C LEU A 121 9.98 9.82 -2.03
N LYS A 122 8.93 9.16 -2.52
CA LYS A 122 8.20 9.60 -3.73
C LYS A 122 7.10 10.56 -3.31
N VAL A 123 7.32 11.85 -3.57
CA VAL A 123 6.45 12.94 -3.16
C VAL A 123 5.54 13.36 -4.31
N LEU A 124 4.23 13.31 -4.11
CA LEU A 124 3.26 13.81 -5.08
C LEU A 124 3.12 15.32 -4.97
N ARG A 125 3.22 16.02 -6.12
CA ARG A 125 3.14 17.48 -6.20
C ARG A 125 1.69 17.96 -6.15
N MET A 126 1.16 18.22 -4.97
CA MET A 126 -0.21 18.73 -4.80
C MET A 126 -0.35 20.21 -5.15
N HIS A 127 0.72 21.00 -5.05
CA HIS A 127 0.72 22.44 -5.29
C HIS A 127 0.59 22.84 -6.77
N ILE A 128 0.85 21.92 -7.70
CA ILE A 128 0.68 22.17 -9.14
C ILE A 128 -0.81 22.08 -9.55
N LEU A 129 -1.66 21.50 -8.69
CA LEU A 129 -3.05 21.23 -8.98
C LEU A 129 -3.91 22.45 -8.64
N GLY A 130 -4.48 23.06 -9.67
CA GLY A 130 -5.19 24.34 -9.55
C GLY A 130 -6.52 24.27 -8.82
N ASP A 131 -7.28 23.17 -8.93
CA ASP A 131 -8.63 23.06 -8.39
C ASP A 131 -8.81 21.91 -7.38
N SER A 132 -9.91 21.98 -6.62
CA SER A 132 -10.27 20.98 -5.61
C SER A 132 -10.56 19.61 -6.21
N PHE A 133 -11.10 19.55 -7.42
CA PHE A 133 -11.42 18.29 -8.09
C PHE A 133 -10.14 17.52 -8.46
N GLN A 134 -9.14 18.21 -9.00
CA GLN A 134 -7.85 17.60 -9.33
C GLN A 134 -7.14 17.10 -8.07
N ARG A 135 -7.19 17.86 -6.97
CA ARG A 135 -6.62 17.44 -5.68
C ARG A 135 -7.29 16.18 -5.14
N GLN A 136 -8.61 16.09 -5.18
CA GLN A 136 -9.35 14.88 -4.77
C GLN A 136 -9.01 13.68 -5.64
N LYS A 137 -8.88 13.87 -6.96
CA LYS A 137 -8.47 12.81 -7.89
C LYS A 137 -7.08 12.27 -7.57
N VAL A 138 -6.12 13.16 -7.26
CA VAL A 138 -4.76 12.75 -6.88
C VAL A 138 -4.75 12.05 -5.54
N LEU A 139 -5.48 12.54 -4.53
CA LEU A 139 -5.62 11.87 -3.23
C LEU A 139 -6.22 10.47 -3.39
N LYS A 140 -7.28 10.33 -4.17
CA LYS A 140 -7.88 9.04 -4.48
C LYS A 140 -6.87 8.08 -5.10
N ASN A 141 -6.17 8.51 -6.17
CA ASN A 141 -5.17 7.70 -6.84
C ASN A 141 -4.04 7.30 -5.90
N PHE A 142 -3.58 8.23 -5.04
CA PHE A 142 -2.57 7.96 -4.03
C PHE A 142 -3.03 6.86 -3.04
N CYS A 143 -4.26 6.96 -2.53
CA CYS A 143 -4.79 5.97 -1.61
C CYS A 143 -4.96 4.60 -2.27
N GLU A 144 -5.45 4.56 -3.54
CA GLU A 144 -5.60 3.31 -4.30
C GLU A 144 -4.22 2.68 -4.61
N GLU A 145 -3.22 3.48 -5.01
CA GLU A 145 -1.84 3.02 -5.29
C GLU A 145 -1.18 2.49 -4.00
N ALA A 146 -1.24 3.25 -2.91
CA ALA A 146 -0.65 2.86 -1.63
C ALA A 146 -1.28 1.55 -1.12
N LEU A 147 -2.61 1.46 -1.12
CA LEU A 147 -3.31 0.27 -0.67
C LEU A 147 -2.98 -0.96 -1.51
N LEU A 148 -2.95 -0.83 -2.84
CA LEU A 148 -2.57 -1.91 -3.73
C LEU A 148 -1.13 -2.36 -3.45
N TRP A 149 -0.22 -1.41 -3.31
CA TRP A 149 1.20 -1.70 -3.11
C TRP A 149 1.48 -2.44 -1.79
N THR A 150 0.71 -2.17 -0.71
CA THR A 150 0.82 -2.94 0.53
C THR A 150 0.47 -4.43 0.40
N GLN A 151 -0.25 -4.80 -0.65
CA GLN A 151 -0.66 -6.19 -0.90
C GLN A 151 0.37 -6.97 -1.74
N LEU A 152 1.38 -6.28 -2.28
CA LEU A 152 2.41 -6.87 -3.11
C LEU A 152 3.59 -7.33 -2.25
N ASN A 153 3.90 -8.62 -2.33
CA ASN A 153 5.04 -9.24 -1.65
C ASN A 153 5.72 -10.24 -2.58
N HIS A 154 6.81 -9.81 -3.22
CA HIS A 154 7.58 -10.65 -4.15
C HIS A 154 9.03 -10.15 -4.20
N ALA A 155 10.00 -11.05 -4.36
CA ALA A 155 11.43 -10.71 -4.35
C ALA A 155 11.81 -9.67 -5.43
N ASN A 156 11.11 -9.69 -6.56
CA ASN A 156 11.36 -8.80 -7.71
C ASN A 156 10.34 -7.65 -7.80
N VAL A 157 9.67 -7.31 -6.70
CA VAL A 157 8.78 -6.15 -6.57
C VAL A 157 9.23 -5.35 -5.35
N VAL A 158 9.49 -4.06 -5.56
CA VAL A 158 9.91 -3.16 -4.46
C VAL A 158 8.81 -3.09 -3.41
N PRO A 159 9.10 -3.33 -2.11
CA PRO A 159 8.11 -3.23 -1.06
C PRO A 159 7.75 -1.77 -0.75
N LEU A 160 6.50 -1.51 -0.36
CA LEU A 160 6.10 -0.26 0.25
C LEU A 160 6.31 -0.36 1.76
N PHE A 161 7.07 0.58 2.35
CA PHE A 161 7.24 0.66 3.80
C PHE A 161 6.11 1.42 4.48
N GLY A 162 5.51 2.38 3.79
CA GLY A 162 4.40 3.17 4.30
C GLY A 162 4.23 4.49 3.56
N VAL A 163 3.44 5.37 4.17
CA VAL A 163 3.15 6.70 3.65
C VAL A 163 3.44 7.75 4.72
N ASN A 164 3.71 8.99 4.28
CA ASN A 164 3.82 10.13 5.18
C ASN A 164 3.12 11.33 4.55
N THR A 165 2.36 12.08 5.36
CA THR A 165 1.55 13.23 4.93
C THR A 165 1.99 14.54 5.57
N THR A 166 2.98 14.51 6.46
CA THR A 166 3.45 15.68 7.21
C THR A 166 4.76 16.24 6.69
N LEU A 167 5.70 15.36 6.31
CA LEU A 167 7.07 15.71 5.92
C LEU A 167 7.14 16.68 4.72
N PHE A 168 6.18 16.59 3.81
CA PHE A 168 6.10 17.41 2.58
C PHE A 168 4.74 18.11 2.45
N SER A 169 4.07 18.42 3.57
CA SER A 169 2.74 19.04 3.56
C SER A 169 2.70 20.28 2.63
N PRO A 170 1.65 20.42 1.78
CA PRO A 170 0.47 19.57 1.64
C PRO A 170 0.65 18.33 0.74
N GLY A 171 1.85 17.98 0.35
CA GLY A 171 2.15 16.82 -0.49
C GLY A 171 2.08 15.51 0.26
N PHE A 172 1.78 14.45 -0.47
CA PHE A 172 1.78 13.07 0.03
C PHE A 172 3.06 12.35 -0.39
N CYS A 173 3.57 11.50 0.49
CA CYS A 173 4.82 10.78 0.27
C CYS A 173 4.62 9.27 0.41
N LEU A 174 5.04 8.50 -0.60
CA LEU A 174 5.20 7.05 -0.54
C LEU A 174 6.65 6.73 -0.16
N ILE A 175 6.85 5.77 0.75
CA ILE A 175 8.15 5.41 1.30
C ILE A 175 8.49 3.99 0.88
N SER A 176 9.65 3.80 0.26
CA SER A 176 10.17 2.50 -0.18
C SER A 176 11.68 2.40 0.07
N PRO A 177 12.30 1.22 -0.08
CA PRO A 177 13.76 1.10 0.02
C PRO A 177 14.47 2.04 -0.96
N TRP A 178 15.64 2.56 -0.55
CA TRP A 178 16.57 3.25 -1.45
C TRP A 178 17.55 2.25 -2.06
N TYR A 179 17.60 2.17 -3.38
CA TYR A 179 18.58 1.36 -4.11
C TYR A 179 19.67 2.28 -4.68
N SER A 180 20.91 2.07 -4.26
CA SER A 180 22.05 2.94 -4.65
C SER A 180 22.51 2.71 -6.09
N ASN A 181 22.19 1.55 -6.68
CA ASN A 181 22.65 1.19 -8.01
C ASN A 181 21.91 1.90 -9.16
N GLY A 182 20.88 2.70 -8.84
CA GLY A 182 20.12 3.45 -9.82
C GLY A 182 19.22 2.57 -10.69
N ASN A 183 19.05 2.90 -11.97
CA ASN A 183 18.25 2.14 -12.89
C ASN A 183 19.04 1.00 -13.56
N ILE A 184 18.31 -0.02 -14.05
CA ILE A 184 18.93 -1.23 -14.63
C ILE A 184 19.87 -0.94 -15.80
N VAL A 185 19.59 0.08 -16.63
CA VAL A 185 20.44 0.41 -17.77
C VAL A 185 21.78 1.00 -17.31
N SER A 186 21.76 1.91 -16.33
CA SER A 186 22.97 2.46 -15.73
C SER A 186 23.77 1.37 -15.03
N TYR A 187 23.10 0.55 -14.24
CA TYR A 187 23.71 -0.58 -13.54
C TYR A 187 24.43 -1.54 -14.50
N LEU A 188 23.76 -1.99 -15.59
CA LEU A 188 24.36 -2.91 -16.56
C LEU A 188 25.49 -2.29 -17.39
N LYS A 189 25.55 -0.97 -17.51
CA LYS A 189 26.69 -0.27 -18.12
C LYS A 189 27.91 -0.28 -17.21
N GLU A 190 27.71 -0.07 -15.92
CA GLU A 190 28.76 -0.07 -14.91
C GLU A 190 29.21 -1.49 -14.53
N ASN A 191 28.35 -2.48 -14.74
CA ASN A 191 28.59 -3.89 -14.43
C ASN A 191 28.39 -4.77 -15.69
N PRO A 192 29.31 -4.70 -16.67
CA PRO A 192 29.15 -5.41 -17.95
C PRO A 192 29.14 -6.93 -17.81
N GLU A 193 29.74 -7.47 -16.75
CA GLU A 193 29.80 -8.90 -16.41
C GLU A 193 28.49 -9.41 -15.76
N HIS A 194 27.57 -8.51 -15.43
CA HIS A 194 26.28 -8.94 -14.88
C HIS A 194 25.47 -9.70 -15.93
N ASP A 195 24.91 -10.84 -15.52
CA ASP A 195 24.08 -11.68 -16.42
C ASP A 195 22.76 -10.95 -16.78
N LYS A 196 22.71 -10.43 -17.98
CA LYS A 196 21.56 -9.71 -18.53
C LYS A 196 20.32 -10.60 -18.68
N LEU A 197 20.51 -11.89 -18.97
CA LEU A 197 19.39 -12.84 -19.10
C LEU A 197 18.75 -13.08 -17.73
N ASN A 198 19.55 -13.20 -16.69
CA ASN A 198 19.04 -13.32 -15.33
C ASN A 198 18.28 -12.05 -14.91
N ALA A 199 18.78 -10.86 -15.25
CA ALA A 199 18.05 -9.61 -14.99
C ALA A 199 16.70 -9.55 -15.71
N ILE A 200 16.63 -10.00 -16.98
CA ILE A 200 15.37 -10.10 -17.73
C ILE A 200 14.43 -11.12 -17.09
N TYR A 201 14.96 -12.26 -16.65
CA TYR A 201 14.18 -13.28 -15.95
C TYR A 201 13.56 -12.74 -14.68
N ASP A 202 14.31 -11.99 -13.86
CA ASP A 202 13.83 -11.37 -12.62
C ASP A 202 12.71 -10.34 -12.89
N ILE A 203 12.86 -9.53 -13.94
CA ILE A 203 11.80 -8.61 -14.39
C ILE A 203 10.55 -9.38 -14.80
N ALA A 204 10.70 -10.42 -15.61
CA ALA A 204 9.59 -11.26 -16.08
C ALA A 204 8.89 -11.96 -14.91
N ALA A 205 9.62 -12.44 -13.91
CA ALA A 205 9.08 -13.06 -12.70
C ALA A 205 8.25 -12.05 -11.88
N GLY A 206 8.76 -10.83 -11.70
CA GLY A 206 8.02 -9.74 -11.06
C GLY A 206 6.72 -9.40 -11.80
N LEU A 207 6.75 -9.30 -13.12
CA LEU A 207 5.57 -9.05 -13.95
C LEU A 207 4.56 -10.20 -13.89
N THR A 208 5.04 -11.43 -13.96
CA THR A 208 4.18 -12.62 -13.82
C THR A 208 3.46 -12.62 -12.49
N TYR A 209 4.16 -12.27 -11.40
CA TYR A 209 3.54 -12.11 -10.09
C TYR A 209 2.44 -11.04 -10.11
N LEU A 210 2.69 -9.84 -10.65
CA LEU A 210 1.70 -8.77 -10.75
C LEU A 210 0.48 -9.21 -11.57
N HIS A 211 0.68 -9.86 -12.69
CA HIS A 211 -0.41 -10.35 -13.57
C HIS A 211 -1.21 -11.50 -12.94
N SER A 212 -0.58 -12.32 -12.08
CA SER A 212 -1.26 -13.40 -11.35
C SER A 212 -2.04 -12.92 -10.12
N HIS A 213 -1.86 -11.67 -9.73
CA HIS A 213 -2.61 -11.07 -8.62
C HIS A 213 -4.13 -11.00 -8.94
N VAL A 214 -4.98 -11.02 -7.93
CA VAL A 214 -6.45 -10.95 -8.13
C VAL A 214 -7.03 -9.74 -7.38
N PRO A 215 -7.49 -8.72 -8.10
CA PRO A 215 -7.45 -8.53 -9.56
C PRO A 215 -6.03 -8.38 -10.08
N ALA A 216 -5.81 -8.71 -11.36
CA ALA A 216 -4.50 -8.57 -11.99
C ALA A 216 -3.99 -7.12 -11.94
N VAL A 217 -2.73 -6.95 -11.59
CA VAL A 217 -2.08 -5.65 -11.51
C VAL A 217 -1.29 -5.41 -12.79
N VAL A 218 -1.66 -4.36 -13.52
CA VAL A 218 -0.94 -3.93 -14.72
C VAL A 218 0.08 -2.87 -14.33
N HIS A 219 1.36 -3.10 -14.60
CA HIS A 219 2.42 -2.13 -14.29
C HIS A 219 2.24 -0.81 -15.05
N GLY A 220 1.90 -0.87 -16.33
CA GLY A 220 1.53 0.28 -17.18
C GLY A 220 2.66 1.21 -17.62
N ASP A 221 3.89 1.06 -17.08
CA ASP A 221 5.01 1.96 -17.39
C ASP A 221 6.38 1.27 -17.25
N ILE A 222 6.54 0.14 -17.96
CA ILE A 222 7.82 -0.57 -18.02
C ILE A 222 8.77 0.17 -18.93
N LYS A 223 9.91 0.61 -18.38
CA LYS A 223 10.95 1.34 -19.10
C LYS A 223 12.33 0.85 -18.66
N GLY A 224 13.25 0.65 -19.62
CA GLY A 224 14.65 0.36 -19.32
C GLY A 224 15.40 1.56 -18.73
N VAL A 225 14.95 2.78 -19.05
CA VAL A 225 15.49 4.04 -18.53
C VAL A 225 14.39 4.82 -17.85
N ARG A 226 14.33 4.80 -16.51
CA ARG A 226 13.68 5.85 -15.74
C ARG A 226 14.73 6.67 -15.03
N ARG A 227 14.73 7.95 -15.29
CA ARG A 227 15.26 8.90 -14.30
C ARG A 227 14.24 8.93 -13.16
N SER A 228 14.40 8.06 -12.18
CA SER A 228 13.58 7.88 -10.97
C SER A 228 12.51 6.79 -10.98
N THR A 229 12.79 5.86 -10.16
CA THR A 229 12.00 5.27 -9.08
C THR A 229 10.56 4.88 -9.35
N THR A 230 10.38 3.70 -9.47
CA THR A 230 9.46 2.75 -8.85
C THR A 230 9.53 1.50 -9.69
N TYR A 231 9.90 0.38 -9.13
CA TYR A 231 10.10 -0.92 -9.78
C TYR A 231 11.52 -1.11 -10.35
N GLU A 232 12.51 -0.99 -9.47
CA GLU A 232 13.84 -1.51 -9.75
C GLU A 232 13.82 -3.00 -9.38
N THR A 233 14.29 -3.83 -10.30
CA THR A 233 14.60 -5.22 -9.99
C THR A 233 15.68 -5.23 -8.92
N CYS A 234 15.36 -5.79 -7.76
CA CYS A 234 16.36 -6.02 -6.72
C CYS A 234 17.31 -7.12 -7.24
N PRO A 235 18.62 -6.86 -7.41
CA PRO A 235 19.54 -7.96 -7.62
C PRO A 235 19.51 -8.84 -6.37
N ARG A 236 19.37 -10.15 -6.58
CA ARG A 236 19.56 -11.16 -5.54
C ARG A 236 20.99 -11.07 -5.03
N THR A 237 21.25 -10.25 -4.03
CA THR A 237 22.43 -10.45 -3.16
C THR A 237 22.27 -9.60 -1.92
N GLU A 238 22.40 -10.30 -0.82
CA GLU A 238 22.43 -9.87 0.57
C GLU A 238 21.08 -9.85 1.30
N GLN A 239 20.64 -11.07 1.62
CA GLN A 239 19.96 -11.30 2.88
C GLN A 239 20.90 -10.80 3.99
N ILE A 240 20.56 -9.69 4.61
CA ILE A 240 21.18 -9.28 5.87
C ILE A 240 20.37 -9.96 6.96
N THR A 241 21.00 -10.98 7.58
CA THR A 241 20.67 -11.56 8.90
C THR A 241 20.52 -10.47 9.96
#